data_b39ee38cc482ec9f765967274f5cabab
#
_entry.id   b39ee38cc482ec9f765967274f5cabab
#
_cell.length_a   1.000
_cell.length_b   1.000
_cell.length_c   1.000
_cell.angle_alpha   90.00
_cell.angle_beta   90.00
_cell.angle_gamma   90.00
#
_symmetry.space_group_name_H-M   'P 1'
#
loop_
_entity.id
_entity.type
_entity.pdbx_description
1 polymer ?
#
loop_
_entity_poly.entity_id
_entity_poly.type
_entity_poly.pdbx_seq_one_letter_code
_entity_poly.pdbx_strand_id
1 'polypeptide(L)'
;MNMNMNMNMNMKVCLNTALFIAKVSNTVFVCVLASTLVCAVNNTRADETCSSPYLARIDGQEEFVYVWTLGVEGSGDGSDKLVTVDVKPGSPNYGKVISSTSVGGRNEAHHGGFTDDRRQLWLAGLENSRVFIFDVHTDPAKPQHVKTIDNFAEATGGAIGPHGAYALPGRVLIPCLSNEKDHGGRTALVEYSNDGNYIATHWLPTKDDPRGAANPNFADGYGYDARVLPRKNALLTSSFTGLNNYMMDFAKLTADPEAMKHFGSTMVMWDFHARQPKKIFEVPGAPLEIRWAWGDKHNYAFTASALTSKLWLVYQDGHGEWQAKDVATIGDVKGGVLPVDISLSADDKTLFVDCFGDGKCRVFDVSDPQKPKQIYEKQIGRQVNMVSQSWDGKRLYFTTSLLARWDKKGEDNEQFVRAYTWNGKELKPSFDLDFTALKLGRPHHMLFGATKLGANRVVASVP
;
A
#
# COMPACT_ATOMS: atom_id res chain seq x y z
N MET A 1 -1.49 -52.42 34.81
CA MET A 1 -0.36 -52.93 34.01
C MET A 1 0.16 -51.78 33.20
N ASN A 2 1.34 -51.33 33.61
CA ASN A 2 2.05 -50.15 33.06
C ASN A 2 2.41 -50.30 31.58
N MET A 3 2.37 -49.23 30.85
CA MET A 3 3.51 -48.83 30.02
C MET A 3 3.35 -47.38 29.55
N ASN A 4 4.10 -46.52 30.22
CA ASN A 4 4.51 -45.19 29.74
C ASN A 4 5.44 -45.38 28.54
N MET A 5 5.25 -44.59 27.51
CA MET A 5 6.32 -44.30 26.57
C MET A 5 6.35 -42.76 26.29
N ASN A 6 7.24 -42.11 27.03
CA ASN A 6 7.77 -40.80 26.73
C ASN A 6 8.57 -40.85 25.43
N MET A 7 8.29 -40.00 24.48
CA MET A 7 9.24 -39.63 23.44
C MET A 7 9.52 -38.13 23.50
N ASN A 8 10.50 -37.78 24.32
CA ASN A 8 11.25 -36.55 24.21
C ASN A 8 12.21 -36.66 23.03
N MET A 9 12.02 -35.94 21.99
CA MET A 9 13.05 -35.72 20.97
C MET A 9 13.67 -34.34 21.18
N ASN A 10 14.75 -34.36 21.96
CA ASN A 10 15.71 -33.28 22.05
C ASN A 10 16.47 -33.11 20.75
N MET A 11 16.31 -32.00 20.09
CA MET A 11 17.18 -31.59 19.00
C MET A 11 18.38 -30.82 19.57
N LYS A 12 19.40 -31.58 19.94
CA LYS A 12 20.77 -31.07 20.12
C LYS A 12 21.54 -31.47 18.85
N VAL A 13 21.76 -30.52 17.97
CA VAL A 13 22.77 -30.70 16.92
C VAL A 13 24.09 -30.24 17.50
N CYS A 14 24.94 -31.23 17.68
CA CYS A 14 26.29 -31.14 18.20
C CYS A 14 27.23 -30.39 17.27
N LEU A 15 27.96 -29.43 17.83
CA LEU A 15 29.34 -29.20 17.43
C LEU A 15 30.17 -30.44 17.86
N ASN A 16 30.73 -31.14 16.92
CA ASN A 16 31.91 -31.98 17.18
C ASN A 16 32.85 -31.84 15.99
N THR A 17 33.88 -31.05 16.20
CA THR A 17 35.06 -30.99 15.36
C THR A 17 35.93 -32.20 15.71
N ALA A 18 35.96 -33.21 14.84
CA ALA A 18 36.95 -34.28 14.97
C ALA A 18 38.13 -33.95 14.08
N LEU A 19 39.25 -33.65 14.68
CA LEU A 19 40.55 -33.56 14.05
C LEU A 19 41.05 -34.98 13.81
N PHE A 20 41.11 -35.44 12.56
CA PHE A 20 41.87 -36.63 12.18
C PHE A 20 43.21 -36.24 11.61
N ILE A 21 44.29 -36.49 12.34
CA ILE A 21 45.66 -36.39 11.83
C ILE A 21 46.10 -37.77 11.37
N ALA A 22 46.15 -38.00 10.06
CA ALA A 22 46.83 -39.18 9.49
C ALA A 22 48.21 -38.73 8.99
N LYS A 23 49.23 -39.28 9.59
CA LYS A 23 50.63 -39.04 9.22
C LYS A 23 51.04 -40.13 8.19
N VAL A 24 51.21 -39.74 6.95
CA VAL A 24 51.89 -40.52 5.95
C VAL A 24 52.82 -39.60 5.16
N SER A 25 54.14 -39.94 5.28
CA SER A 25 55.30 -39.46 4.53
C SER A 25 55.22 -38.19 3.70
N ASN A 26 55.93 -37.20 4.19
CA ASN A 26 56.63 -36.13 3.46
C ASN A 26 55.90 -35.39 2.31
N THR A 27 54.62 -35.08 2.49
CA THR A 27 54.01 -33.94 1.73
C THR A 27 52.86 -33.38 2.55
N VAL A 28 53.00 -32.15 3.03
CA VAL A 28 51.94 -31.44 3.76
C VAL A 28 50.94 -30.92 2.75
N PHE A 29 49.77 -31.54 2.66
CA PHE A 29 48.61 -30.99 1.97
C PHE A 29 47.79 -30.17 2.98
N VAL A 30 47.80 -28.87 2.87
CA VAL A 30 46.87 -27.97 3.58
C VAL A 30 45.54 -28.02 2.86
N CYS A 31 44.59 -28.80 3.34
CA CYS A 31 43.21 -28.68 2.93
C CYS A 31 42.59 -27.46 3.64
N VAL A 32 42.46 -26.38 2.94
CA VAL A 32 41.59 -25.27 3.36
C VAL A 32 40.15 -25.70 3.11
N LEU A 33 39.47 -26.14 4.16
CA LEU A 33 38.02 -26.26 4.15
C LEU A 33 37.43 -24.86 4.09
N ALA A 34 37.02 -24.41 2.92
CA ALA A 34 36.16 -23.25 2.77
C ALA A 34 34.81 -23.64 3.37
N SER A 35 34.56 -23.17 4.59
CA SER A 35 33.22 -23.15 5.18
C SER A 35 32.40 -22.18 4.36
N THR A 36 31.60 -22.67 3.41
CA THR A 36 30.53 -21.92 2.81
C THR A 36 29.54 -21.57 3.92
N LEU A 37 29.67 -20.36 4.46
CA LEU A 37 28.60 -19.72 5.21
C LEU A 37 27.42 -19.62 4.23
N VAL A 38 26.48 -20.55 4.30
CA VAL A 38 25.16 -20.35 3.72
C VAL A 38 24.53 -19.26 4.57
N CYS A 39 24.73 -18.00 4.18
CA CYS A 39 23.88 -16.94 4.63
C CYS A 39 22.47 -17.34 4.21
N ALA A 40 21.65 -17.77 5.17
CA ALA A 40 20.21 -17.80 4.99
C ALA A 40 19.83 -16.37 4.57
N VAL A 41 19.57 -16.18 3.30
CA VAL A 41 18.97 -14.96 2.80
C VAL A 41 17.58 -14.94 3.44
N ASN A 42 17.47 -14.24 4.55
CA ASN A 42 16.16 -13.85 5.04
C ASN A 42 15.55 -13.01 3.92
N ASN A 43 14.61 -13.60 3.19
CA ASN A 43 13.82 -12.88 2.21
C ASN A 43 13.02 -11.82 2.96
N THR A 44 13.65 -10.68 3.20
CA THR A 44 13.02 -9.50 3.74
C THR A 44 12.03 -9.01 2.71
N ARG A 45 10.80 -8.81 3.12
CA ARG A 45 9.75 -8.21 2.30
C ARG A 45 9.73 -6.73 2.59
N ALA A 46 9.72 -5.91 1.59
CA ALA A 46 9.41 -4.51 1.75
C ALA A 46 7.94 -4.24 1.38
N ASP A 47 7.45 -3.10 1.79
CA ASP A 47 6.06 -2.72 1.61
C ASP A 47 5.87 -2.02 0.26
N GLU A 48 5.50 -2.79 -0.74
CA GLU A 48 4.90 -2.25 -1.95
C GLU A 48 3.52 -1.68 -1.59
N THR A 49 3.23 -0.46 -1.99
CA THR A 49 1.93 0.18 -1.75
C THR A 49 0.79 -0.73 -2.20
N CYS A 50 -0.22 -0.89 -1.36
CA CYS A 50 -1.33 -1.83 -1.57
C CYS A 50 -0.96 -3.32 -1.56
N SER A 51 0.19 -3.70 -1.01
CA SER A 51 0.58 -5.10 -0.88
C SER A 51 -0.31 -5.87 0.08
N SER A 52 -0.76 -7.04 -0.35
CA SER A 52 -1.53 -7.99 0.46
C SER A 52 -0.67 -9.18 0.85
N PRO A 53 -0.87 -9.77 2.06
CA PRO A 53 -0.19 -11.01 2.45
C PRO A 53 -0.52 -12.21 1.54
N TYR A 54 -1.57 -12.10 0.74
CA TYR A 54 -2.01 -13.15 -0.20
C TYR A 54 -1.38 -13.03 -1.58
N LEU A 55 -0.68 -11.94 -1.89
CA LEU A 55 -0.04 -11.75 -3.20
C LEU A 55 1.06 -12.77 -3.47
N ALA A 56 1.10 -13.26 -4.71
CA ALA A 56 2.26 -13.95 -5.24
C ALA A 56 3.51 -13.08 -5.11
N ARG A 57 4.64 -13.70 -4.79
CA ARG A 57 5.89 -12.98 -4.57
C ARG A 57 6.60 -12.68 -5.88
N ILE A 58 7.33 -11.59 -5.89
CA ILE A 58 8.38 -11.38 -6.86
C ILE A 58 9.63 -12.07 -6.33
N ASP A 59 10.26 -12.91 -7.15
CA ASP A 59 11.55 -13.53 -6.82
C ASP A 59 12.68 -12.55 -7.20
N GLY A 60 13.40 -12.07 -6.18
CA GLY A 60 14.48 -11.11 -6.38
C GLY A 60 13.99 -9.66 -6.37
N GLN A 61 14.36 -8.92 -7.42
CA GLN A 61 14.03 -7.51 -7.55
C GLN A 61 12.95 -7.32 -8.61
N GLU A 62 12.20 -6.22 -8.46
CA GLU A 62 11.29 -5.74 -9.49
C GLU A 62 12.04 -5.44 -10.79
N GLU A 63 11.40 -5.75 -11.92
CA GLU A 63 11.88 -5.42 -13.26
C GLU A 63 11.14 -4.23 -13.85
N PHE A 64 9.89 -4.00 -13.40
CA PHE A 64 9.02 -2.94 -13.88
C PHE A 64 8.40 -2.17 -12.73
N VAL A 65 8.16 -0.87 -12.95
CA VAL A 65 7.21 -0.07 -12.17
C VAL A 65 6.04 0.27 -13.09
N TYR A 66 4.85 -0.15 -12.68
CA TYR A 66 3.60 0.24 -13.30
C TYR A 66 3.07 1.49 -12.63
N VAL A 67 2.92 2.56 -13.39
CA VAL A 67 2.48 3.87 -12.89
C VAL A 67 1.10 4.16 -13.45
N TRP A 68 0.09 4.22 -12.58
CA TRP A 68 -1.25 4.64 -12.95
C TRP A 68 -1.31 6.17 -12.94
N THR A 69 -1.64 6.73 -14.08
CA THR A 69 -1.40 8.14 -14.37
C THR A 69 -2.66 8.82 -14.84
N LEU A 70 -3.00 9.94 -14.23
CA LEU A 70 -4.12 10.79 -14.60
C LEU A 70 -3.83 11.55 -15.89
N GLY A 71 -4.78 11.53 -16.82
CA GLY A 71 -4.74 12.34 -18.04
C GLY A 71 -4.88 13.84 -17.76
N VAL A 72 -4.17 14.65 -18.54
CA VAL A 72 -4.24 16.11 -18.48
C VAL A 72 -4.68 16.64 -19.83
N GLU A 73 -5.72 17.46 -19.87
CA GLU A 73 -6.20 18.10 -21.08
C GLU A 73 -5.08 18.93 -21.74
N GLY A 74 -4.91 18.76 -23.05
CA GLY A 74 -3.84 19.42 -23.81
C GLY A 74 -2.44 18.80 -23.66
N SER A 75 -2.32 17.70 -22.90
CA SER A 75 -1.05 16.96 -22.75
C SER A 75 -1.20 15.51 -23.23
N GLY A 76 -0.40 15.10 -24.22
CA GLY A 76 -0.49 13.78 -24.81
C GLY A 76 -1.87 13.53 -25.44
N ASP A 77 -2.47 12.38 -25.11
CA ASP A 77 -3.85 12.03 -25.52
C ASP A 77 -4.93 12.49 -24.52
N GLY A 78 -4.54 13.16 -23.43
CA GLY A 78 -5.45 13.65 -22.41
C GLY A 78 -6.12 12.57 -21.56
N SER A 79 -5.76 11.30 -21.73
CA SER A 79 -6.42 10.15 -21.12
C SER A 79 -5.61 9.57 -19.97
N ASP A 80 -6.31 8.95 -19.02
CA ASP A 80 -5.68 8.12 -18.00
C ASP A 80 -4.99 6.92 -18.66
N LYS A 81 -3.85 6.54 -18.13
CA LYS A 81 -3.02 5.49 -18.72
C LYS A 81 -2.15 4.75 -17.70
N LEU A 82 -1.87 3.51 -18.01
CA LEU A 82 -0.87 2.74 -17.32
C LEU A 82 0.47 2.87 -18.03
N VAL A 83 1.45 3.46 -17.34
CA VAL A 83 2.82 3.65 -17.85
C VAL A 83 3.73 2.61 -17.24
N THR A 84 4.51 1.92 -18.06
CA THR A 84 5.49 0.92 -17.60
C THR A 84 6.90 1.50 -17.71
N VAL A 85 7.61 1.49 -16.59
CA VAL A 85 9.00 1.94 -16.49
C VAL A 85 9.90 0.73 -16.26
N ASP A 86 10.99 0.62 -17.01
CA ASP A 86 12.03 -0.40 -16.78
C ASP A 86 12.87 -0.01 -15.55
N VAL A 87 12.87 -0.86 -14.55
CA VAL A 87 13.67 -0.66 -13.32
C VAL A 87 14.54 -1.87 -13.01
N LYS A 88 14.72 -2.77 -14.00
CA LYS A 88 15.59 -3.93 -13.87
C LYS A 88 17.05 -3.48 -13.75
N PRO A 89 17.73 -3.84 -12.65
CA PRO A 89 19.14 -3.48 -12.49
C PRO A 89 20.01 -3.97 -13.65
N GLY A 90 20.83 -3.07 -14.18
CA GLY A 90 21.72 -3.36 -15.31
C GLY A 90 21.01 -3.36 -16.69
N SER A 91 19.73 -3.09 -16.76
CA SER A 91 19.06 -2.88 -18.05
C SER A 91 19.56 -1.62 -18.75
N PRO A 92 19.76 -1.62 -20.08
CA PRO A 92 20.09 -0.41 -20.85
C PRO A 92 18.92 0.60 -20.86
N ASN A 93 17.74 0.17 -20.49
CA ASN A 93 16.53 0.99 -20.37
C ASN A 93 16.18 1.36 -18.93
N TYR A 94 17.05 1.09 -17.97
CA TYR A 94 16.81 1.42 -16.56
C TYR A 94 16.41 2.89 -16.39
N GLY A 95 15.29 3.12 -15.69
CA GLY A 95 14.73 4.45 -15.49
C GLY A 95 14.05 5.05 -16.72
N LYS A 96 13.70 4.25 -17.75
CA LYS A 96 12.99 4.74 -18.95
C LYS A 96 11.62 4.14 -19.06
N VAL A 97 10.70 4.91 -19.63
CA VAL A 97 9.38 4.41 -20.05
C VAL A 97 9.55 3.46 -21.22
N ILE A 98 8.95 2.26 -21.11
CA ILE A 98 9.01 1.22 -22.15
C ILE A 98 7.65 0.96 -22.80
N SER A 99 6.56 1.28 -22.12
CA SER A 99 5.22 1.22 -22.71
C SER A 99 4.26 2.17 -22.00
N SER A 100 3.14 2.47 -22.68
CA SER A 100 2.03 3.24 -22.13
C SER A 100 0.74 2.76 -22.77
N THR A 101 -0.25 2.39 -21.95
CA THR A 101 -1.56 1.89 -22.42
C THR A 101 -2.67 2.77 -21.86
N SER A 102 -3.35 3.51 -22.75
CA SER A 102 -4.47 4.39 -22.43
C SER A 102 -5.77 3.60 -22.23
N VAL A 103 -6.65 4.11 -21.33
CA VAL A 103 -8.00 3.57 -21.13
C VAL A 103 -9.09 4.39 -21.83
N GLY A 104 -8.71 5.47 -22.51
CA GLY A 104 -9.64 6.40 -23.15
C GLY A 104 -10.34 7.32 -22.15
N GLY A 105 -10.10 8.62 -22.30
CA GLY A 105 -10.69 9.65 -21.44
C GLY A 105 -10.05 9.74 -20.05
N ARG A 106 -10.52 10.74 -19.30
CA ARG A 106 -10.09 11.03 -17.94
C ARG A 106 -11.11 10.48 -16.94
N ASN A 107 -10.64 9.79 -15.91
CA ASN A 107 -11.46 9.12 -14.91
C ASN A 107 -10.98 9.41 -13.48
N GLU A 108 -10.02 10.31 -13.28
CA GLU A 108 -9.30 10.52 -12.03
C GLU A 108 -8.57 9.25 -11.59
N ALA A 109 -7.50 8.89 -12.31
CA ALA A 109 -6.62 7.75 -12.02
C ALA A 109 -6.09 7.86 -10.58
N HIS A 110 -6.35 6.84 -9.76
CA HIS A 110 -6.02 6.88 -8.34
C HIS A 110 -5.29 5.61 -7.90
N HIS A 111 -5.82 4.83 -6.97
CA HIS A 111 -5.13 3.64 -6.48
C HIS A 111 -5.47 2.39 -7.30
N GLY A 112 -4.72 1.33 -7.04
CA GLY A 112 -4.93 0.02 -7.64
C GLY A 112 -4.24 -1.09 -6.87
N GLY A 113 -4.30 -2.30 -7.41
CA GLY A 113 -3.63 -3.46 -6.84
C GLY A 113 -3.75 -4.67 -7.75
N PHE A 114 -2.98 -5.70 -7.44
CA PHE A 114 -2.99 -6.95 -8.20
C PHE A 114 -4.07 -7.93 -7.70
N THR A 115 -4.45 -8.87 -8.57
CA THR A 115 -5.01 -10.15 -8.14
C THR A 115 -3.98 -10.94 -7.32
N ASP A 116 -4.42 -11.89 -6.49
CA ASP A 116 -3.55 -12.67 -5.61
C ASP A 116 -2.45 -13.44 -6.36
N ASP A 117 -2.70 -13.83 -7.60
CA ASP A 117 -1.74 -14.48 -8.51
C ASP A 117 -0.86 -13.49 -9.30
N ARG A 118 -1.04 -12.16 -9.13
CA ARG A 118 -0.37 -11.08 -9.87
C ARG A 118 -0.54 -11.12 -11.38
N ARG A 119 -1.55 -11.79 -11.89
CA ARG A 119 -1.76 -11.86 -13.34
C ARG A 119 -2.49 -10.64 -13.89
N GLN A 120 -3.29 -10.01 -13.06
CA GLN A 120 -4.04 -8.82 -13.42
C GLN A 120 -3.76 -7.68 -12.45
N LEU A 121 -3.81 -6.47 -12.99
CA LEU A 121 -3.73 -5.23 -12.25
C LEU A 121 -5.06 -4.51 -12.37
N TRP A 122 -5.67 -4.19 -11.23
CA TRP A 122 -6.95 -3.52 -11.12
C TRP A 122 -6.73 -2.09 -10.68
N LEU A 123 -7.19 -1.13 -11.47
CA LEU A 123 -6.89 0.28 -11.33
C LEU A 123 -8.17 1.10 -11.24
N ALA A 124 -8.27 1.92 -10.22
CA ALA A 124 -9.46 2.72 -9.95
C ALA A 124 -9.46 4.05 -10.70
N GLY A 125 -10.65 4.46 -11.13
CA GLY A 125 -10.98 5.79 -11.61
C GLY A 125 -12.06 6.39 -10.72
N LEU A 126 -11.71 7.38 -9.89
CA LEU A 126 -12.59 7.90 -8.85
C LEU A 126 -13.78 8.68 -9.39
N GLU A 127 -13.54 9.54 -10.39
CA GLU A 127 -14.53 10.51 -10.88
C GLU A 127 -15.79 9.81 -11.44
N ASN A 128 -15.59 8.70 -12.12
CA ASN A 128 -16.67 7.97 -12.79
C ASN A 128 -16.99 6.61 -12.15
N SER A 129 -16.41 6.33 -10.98
CA SER A 129 -16.56 5.05 -10.25
C SER A 129 -16.35 3.83 -11.15
N ARG A 130 -15.24 3.83 -11.90
CA ARG A 130 -14.83 2.75 -12.80
C ARG A 130 -13.63 1.99 -12.25
N VAL A 131 -13.50 0.74 -12.68
CA VAL A 131 -12.31 -0.07 -12.42
C VAL A 131 -11.80 -0.63 -13.73
N PHE A 132 -10.53 -0.38 -14.02
CA PHE A 132 -9.85 -0.83 -15.25
C PHE A 132 -8.95 -2.02 -14.91
N ILE A 133 -9.10 -3.10 -15.68
CA ILE A 133 -8.37 -4.35 -15.46
C ILE A 133 -7.37 -4.54 -16.61
N PHE A 134 -6.10 -4.72 -16.23
CA PHE A 134 -5.00 -4.95 -17.14
C PHE A 134 -4.44 -6.36 -16.98
N ASP A 135 -4.19 -7.05 -18.07
CA ASP A 135 -3.33 -8.24 -18.10
C ASP A 135 -1.87 -7.78 -18.04
N VAL A 136 -1.18 -8.20 -16.99
CA VAL A 136 0.26 -7.96 -16.77
C VAL A 136 1.07 -9.26 -16.78
N HIS A 137 0.42 -10.39 -17.10
CA HIS A 137 1.04 -11.70 -17.11
C HIS A 137 1.55 -12.09 -18.51
N THR A 138 0.76 -11.82 -19.55
CA THR A 138 1.07 -12.23 -20.92
C THR A 138 2.32 -11.50 -21.44
N ASP A 139 2.40 -10.19 -21.22
CA ASP A 139 3.61 -9.38 -21.46
C ASP A 139 3.74 -8.33 -20.35
N PRO A 140 4.52 -8.63 -19.29
CA PRO A 140 4.72 -7.70 -18.19
C PRO A 140 5.33 -6.35 -18.59
N ALA A 141 6.06 -6.29 -19.71
CA ALA A 141 6.62 -5.05 -20.22
C ALA A 141 5.59 -4.18 -20.97
N LYS A 142 4.49 -4.79 -21.42
CA LYS A 142 3.44 -4.12 -22.22
C LYS A 142 2.05 -4.55 -21.78
N PRO A 143 1.63 -4.16 -20.57
CA PRO A 143 0.29 -4.48 -20.04
C PRO A 143 -0.82 -4.13 -21.03
N GLN A 144 -1.83 -5.01 -21.10
CA GLN A 144 -2.97 -4.84 -21.98
C GLN A 144 -4.23 -4.54 -21.16
N HIS A 145 -4.96 -3.49 -21.49
CA HIS A 145 -6.28 -3.22 -20.94
C HIS A 145 -7.27 -4.27 -21.47
N VAL A 146 -7.83 -5.10 -20.57
CA VAL A 146 -8.66 -6.25 -20.97
C VAL A 146 -10.13 -6.12 -20.55
N LYS A 147 -10.44 -5.30 -19.55
CA LYS A 147 -11.82 -5.12 -19.08
C LYS A 147 -11.99 -3.79 -18.36
N THR A 148 -13.16 -3.20 -18.46
CA THR A 148 -13.63 -2.11 -17.59
C THR A 148 -14.88 -2.56 -16.86
N ILE A 149 -14.94 -2.31 -15.56
CA ILE A 149 -16.17 -2.35 -14.75
C ILE A 149 -16.70 -0.91 -14.75
N ASP A 150 -17.71 -0.63 -15.55
CA ASP A 150 -18.28 0.69 -15.77
C ASP A 150 -19.62 0.93 -15.07
N ASN A 151 -20.25 -0.14 -14.58
CA ASN A 151 -21.49 -0.12 -13.82
C ASN A 151 -21.27 -0.31 -12.30
N PHE A 152 -20.11 0.11 -11.79
CA PHE A 152 -19.67 -0.18 -10.42
C PHE A 152 -20.71 0.30 -9.37
N ALA A 153 -21.15 1.56 -9.45
CA ALA A 153 -22.11 2.11 -8.50
C ALA A 153 -23.45 1.36 -8.51
N GLU A 154 -23.97 1.04 -9.68
CA GLU A 154 -25.23 0.28 -9.84
C GLU A 154 -25.08 -1.14 -9.25
N ALA A 155 -24.03 -1.86 -9.65
CA ALA A 155 -23.79 -3.24 -9.23
C ALA A 155 -23.60 -3.38 -7.71
N THR A 156 -23.05 -2.35 -7.08
CA THR A 156 -22.73 -2.36 -5.64
C THR A 156 -23.82 -1.80 -4.74
N GLY A 157 -24.91 -1.27 -5.33
CA GLY A 157 -26.02 -0.65 -4.59
C GLY A 157 -25.73 0.76 -4.10
N GLY A 158 -24.93 1.53 -4.86
CA GLY A 158 -24.67 2.95 -4.64
C GLY A 158 -23.34 3.28 -3.94
N ALA A 159 -22.40 2.34 -3.84
CA ALA A 159 -21.04 2.65 -3.42
C ALA A 159 -20.29 3.29 -4.58
N ILE A 160 -19.61 4.42 -4.33
CA ILE A 160 -18.85 5.18 -5.33
C ILE A 160 -17.43 5.47 -4.88
N GLY A 161 -16.59 5.90 -5.84
CA GLY A 161 -15.20 6.19 -5.58
C GLY A 161 -14.43 4.92 -5.19
N PRO A 162 -14.37 3.87 -6.05
CA PRO A 162 -13.49 2.74 -5.79
C PRO A 162 -12.08 3.28 -5.61
N HIS A 163 -11.45 3.01 -4.44
CA HIS A 163 -10.20 3.65 -4.12
C HIS A 163 -9.00 2.79 -4.49
N GLY A 164 -8.91 1.61 -3.94
CA GLY A 164 -7.84 0.67 -4.21
C GLY A 164 -8.35 -0.71 -4.59
N ALA A 165 -7.45 -1.62 -4.85
CA ALA A 165 -7.75 -3.01 -5.11
C ALA A 165 -6.84 -3.87 -4.24
N TYR A 166 -7.41 -4.60 -3.28
CA TYR A 166 -6.67 -5.39 -2.31
C TYR A 166 -6.88 -6.87 -2.56
N ALA A 167 -5.80 -7.60 -2.81
CA ALA A 167 -5.85 -9.02 -3.14
C ALA A 167 -6.32 -9.87 -1.95
N LEU A 168 -7.30 -10.71 -2.20
CA LEU A 168 -7.70 -11.82 -1.35
C LEU A 168 -7.68 -13.11 -2.18
N PRO A 169 -7.65 -14.31 -1.58
CA PRO A 169 -7.64 -15.55 -2.36
C PRO A 169 -8.81 -15.63 -3.35
N GLY A 170 -8.49 -15.61 -4.66
CA GLY A 170 -9.45 -15.69 -5.76
C GLY A 170 -10.37 -14.46 -5.93
N ARG A 171 -10.08 -13.35 -5.26
CA ARG A 171 -10.91 -12.14 -5.31
C ARG A 171 -10.14 -10.86 -4.98
N VAL A 172 -10.78 -9.76 -5.29
CA VAL A 172 -10.29 -8.41 -4.99
C VAL A 172 -11.27 -7.72 -4.06
N LEU A 173 -10.76 -7.10 -2.99
CA LEU A 173 -11.50 -6.25 -2.06
C LEU A 173 -11.24 -4.79 -2.42
N ILE A 174 -12.28 -4.01 -2.60
CA ILE A 174 -12.23 -2.61 -3.02
C ILE A 174 -12.86 -1.74 -1.95
N PRO A 175 -12.09 -0.92 -1.21
CA PRO A 175 -12.67 0.12 -0.36
C PRO A 175 -13.23 1.25 -1.23
N CYS A 176 -14.41 1.76 -0.85
CA CYS A 176 -15.08 2.86 -1.53
C CYS A 176 -14.99 4.12 -0.69
N LEU A 177 -14.68 5.26 -1.32
CA LEU A 177 -14.54 6.54 -0.61
C LEU A 177 -15.88 7.04 -0.07
N SER A 178 -16.97 6.87 -0.81
CA SER A 178 -18.23 7.53 -0.54
C SER A 178 -19.44 6.73 -1.07
N ASN A 179 -20.57 7.40 -1.20
CA ASN A 179 -21.83 6.92 -1.77
C ASN A 179 -22.51 8.05 -2.57
N GLU A 180 -23.60 7.73 -3.25
CA GLU A 180 -24.32 8.68 -4.11
C GLU A 180 -24.85 9.93 -3.38
N LYS A 181 -25.10 9.83 -2.07
CA LYS A 181 -25.56 10.97 -1.26
C LYS A 181 -24.41 11.84 -0.74
N ASP A 182 -23.19 11.34 -0.83
CA ASP A 182 -21.96 11.95 -0.39
C ASP A 182 -21.82 12.08 1.12
N HIS A 183 -22.19 13.17 1.75
CA HIS A 183 -21.82 13.50 3.13
C HIS A 183 -22.37 12.56 4.20
N GLY A 184 -21.52 11.69 4.77
CA GLY A 184 -21.79 10.88 5.94
C GLY A 184 -22.82 9.77 5.76
N GLY A 185 -23.18 9.47 4.53
CA GLY A 185 -24.04 8.34 4.20
C GLY A 185 -23.31 7.00 4.24
N ARG A 186 -23.93 5.97 3.69
CA ARG A 186 -23.35 4.63 3.62
C ARG A 186 -22.15 4.60 2.70
N THR A 187 -21.04 4.02 3.16
CA THR A 187 -19.92 3.61 2.31
C THR A 187 -19.56 2.16 2.57
N ALA A 188 -18.74 1.54 1.75
CA ALA A 188 -18.61 0.09 1.75
C ALA A 188 -17.22 -0.41 1.37
N LEU A 189 -17.04 -1.70 1.68
CA LEU A 189 -16.07 -2.57 1.06
C LEU A 189 -16.79 -3.43 0.02
N VAL A 190 -16.25 -3.54 -1.18
CA VAL A 190 -16.86 -4.29 -2.27
C VAL A 190 -15.95 -5.43 -2.69
N GLU A 191 -16.50 -6.61 -2.92
CA GLU A 191 -15.75 -7.78 -3.39
C GLU A 191 -16.15 -8.15 -4.82
N TYR A 192 -15.13 -8.37 -5.65
CA TYR A 192 -15.24 -8.97 -6.99
C TYR A 192 -14.35 -10.21 -7.08
N SER A 193 -14.74 -11.19 -7.90
CA SER A 193 -13.83 -12.27 -8.28
C SER A 193 -12.70 -11.75 -9.16
N ASN A 194 -11.59 -12.47 -9.26
CA ASN A 194 -10.49 -12.11 -10.16
C ASN A 194 -10.93 -11.95 -11.63
N ASP A 195 -12.02 -12.60 -12.03
CA ASP A 195 -12.60 -12.48 -13.39
C ASP A 195 -13.47 -11.21 -13.56
N GLY A 196 -13.61 -10.40 -12.51
CA GLY A 196 -14.40 -9.17 -12.53
C GLY A 196 -15.90 -9.40 -12.44
N ASN A 197 -16.35 -10.43 -11.73
CA ASN A 197 -17.75 -10.64 -11.37
C ASN A 197 -18.01 -10.13 -9.96
N TYR A 198 -19.06 -9.33 -9.78
CA TYR A 198 -19.49 -8.84 -8.48
C TYR A 198 -19.83 -10.01 -7.53
N ILE A 199 -19.38 -9.91 -6.28
CA ILE A 199 -19.63 -10.91 -5.23
C ILE A 199 -20.51 -10.32 -4.14
N ALA A 200 -20.08 -9.21 -3.50
CA ALA A 200 -20.79 -8.66 -2.35
C ALA A 200 -20.39 -7.20 -2.06
N THR A 201 -21.29 -6.49 -1.36
CA THR A 201 -21.05 -5.18 -0.75
C THR A 201 -21.21 -5.31 0.77
N HIS A 202 -20.14 -4.91 1.49
CA HIS A 202 -20.11 -4.91 2.95
C HIS A 202 -20.14 -3.46 3.44
N TRP A 203 -21.32 -3.00 3.86
CA TRP A 203 -21.50 -1.62 4.29
C TRP A 203 -20.82 -1.35 5.62
N LEU A 204 -20.17 -0.17 5.76
CA LEU A 204 -19.66 0.30 7.03
C LEU A 204 -20.84 0.56 8.01
N PRO A 205 -20.60 0.46 9.32
CA PRO A 205 -21.62 0.63 10.34
C PRO A 205 -21.91 2.14 10.56
N THR A 206 -22.55 2.76 9.59
CA THR A 206 -22.98 4.16 9.64
C THR A 206 -24.40 4.28 10.18
N LYS A 207 -24.83 5.49 10.55
CA LYS A 207 -26.20 5.74 11.03
C LYS A 207 -27.27 5.34 10.00
N ASP A 208 -26.92 5.45 8.72
CA ASP A 208 -27.83 5.10 7.62
C ASP A 208 -27.85 3.60 7.29
N ASP A 209 -26.97 2.81 7.90
CA ASP A 209 -27.02 1.35 7.75
C ASP A 209 -28.08 0.78 8.70
N PRO A 210 -29.10 0.04 8.18
CA PRO A 210 -30.11 -0.61 9.01
C PRO A 210 -29.54 -1.54 10.10
N ARG A 211 -28.35 -2.11 9.86
CA ARG A 211 -27.63 -2.95 10.83
C ARG A 211 -26.91 -2.12 11.89
N GLY A 212 -26.63 -0.86 11.63
CA GLY A 212 -25.96 0.06 12.53
C GLY A 212 -26.80 0.42 13.77
N ALA A 213 -28.10 0.25 13.72
CA ALA A 213 -29.00 0.55 14.85
C ALA A 213 -28.67 -0.23 16.14
N ALA A 214 -28.01 -1.37 16.03
CA ALA A 214 -27.56 -2.17 17.16
C ALA A 214 -26.15 -1.80 17.67
N ASN A 215 -25.41 -0.94 16.95
CA ASN A 215 -24.06 -0.53 17.31
C ASN A 215 -24.10 0.87 17.92
N PRO A 216 -23.67 1.08 19.17
CA PRO A 216 -23.67 2.40 19.80
C PRO A 216 -22.66 3.37 19.17
N ASN A 217 -21.67 2.85 18.44
CA ASN A 217 -20.64 3.64 17.77
C ASN A 217 -20.78 3.49 16.26
N PHE A 218 -20.80 4.62 15.55
CA PHE A 218 -20.91 4.67 14.10
C PHE A 218 -19.61 5.14 13.47
N ALA A 219 -19.29 4.58 12.29
CA ALA A 219 -18.30 5.15 11.40
C ALA A 219 -18.83 6.44 10.75
N ASP A 220 -17.94 7.27 10.26
CA ASP A 220 -18.27 8.58 9.67
C ASP A 220 -18.89 8.51 8.27
N GLY A 221 -18.88 7.34 7.65
CA GLY A 221 -19.48 7.14 6.33
C GLY A 221 -18.54 7.39 5.15
N TYR A 222 -17.25 7.57 5.40
CA TYR A 222 -16.21 7.65 4.39
C TYR A 222 -15.29 6.44 4.47
N GLY A 223 -14.68 6.07 3.35
CA GLY A 223 -13.65 5.03 3.29
C GLY A 223 -12.37 5.55 2.68
N TYR A 224 -11.30 4.76 2.77
CA TYR A 224 -10.04 5.02 2.08
C TYR A 224 -9.29 3.71 1.84
N ASP A 225 -8.64 3.16 2.84
CA ASP A 225 -7.82 1.94 2.72
C ASP A 225 -8.45 0.74 3.47
N ALA A 226 -8.06 -0.46 3.08
CA ALA A 226 -8.50 -1.72 3.69
C ALA A 226 -7.36 -2.72 3.72
N ARG A 227 -6.95 -3.16 4.93
CA ARG A 227 -5.79 -4.03 5.12
C ARG A 227 -6.10 -5.17 6.08
N VAL A 228 -5.71 -6.40 5.70
CA VAL A 228 -5.96 -7.59 6.51
C VAL A 228 -4.73 -8.02 7.31
N LEU A 229 -4.99 -8.53 8.51
CA LEU A 229 -4.06 -9.27 9.35
C LEU A 229 -4.63 -10.69 9.55
N PRO A 230 -4.37 -11.63 8.61
CA PRO A 230 -5.07 -12.92 8.58
C PRO A 230 -4.94 -13.74 9.86
N ARG A 231 -3.73 -13.77 10.46
CA ARG A 231 -3.46 -14.51 11.71
C ARG A 231 -4.28 -14.04 12.91
N LYS A 232 -4.92 -12.89 12.81
CA LYS A 232 -5.77 -12.31 13.87
C LYS A 232 -7.23 -12.21 13.46
N ASN A 233 -7.60 -12.74 12.30
CA ASN A 233 -8.93 -12.57 11.73
C ASN A 233 -9.37 -11.09 11.77
N ALA A 234 -8.43 -10.19 11.44
CA ALA A 234 -8.64 -8.75 11.50
C ALA A 234 -8.55 -8.12 10.12
N LEU A 235 -9.48 -7.23 9.82
CA LEU A 235 -9.45 -6.31 8.69
C LEU A 235 -9.62 -4.91 9.27
N LEU A 236 -8.74 -3.99 8.91
CA LEU A 236 -8.78 -2.60 9.35
C LEU A 236 -9.08 -1.71 8.15
N THR A 237 -10.02 -0.79 8.30
CA THR A 237 -10.35 0.22 7.30
C THR A 237 -10.14 1.61 7.85
N SER A 238 -9.78 2.53 6.95
CA SER A 238 -9.57 3.95 7.23
C SER A 238 -10.56 4.83 6.47
N SER A 239 -10.47 6.14 6.62
CA SER A 239 -11.51 7.09 6.22
C SER A 239 -10.88 8.36 5.64
N PHE A 240 -11.49 8.93 4.60
CA PHE A 240 -11.00 10.14 3.95
C PHE A 240 -12.07 11.25 3.90
N THR A 241 -12.83 11.32 2.81
CA THR A 241 -13.86 12.35 2.59
C THR A 241 -14.82 11.94 1.46
N GLY A 242 -15.90 12.68 1.31
CA GLY A 242 -16.90 12.44 0.27
C GLY A 242 -16.58 13.06 -1.09
N LEU A 243 -17.39 12.69 -2.10
CA LEU A 243 -17.25 13.08 -3.50
C LEU A 243 -17.13 14.60 -3.68
N ASN A 244 -18.00 15.36 -3.04
CA ASN A 244 -18.03 16.81 -3.19
C ASN A 244 -16.71 17.45 -2.73
N ASN A 245 -16.08 16.91 -1.70
CA ASN A 245 -14.81 17.40 -1.19
C ASN A 245 -13.64 17.03 -2.10
N TYR A 246 -13.48 15.74 -2.43
CA TYR A 246 -12.31 15.33 -3.25
C TYR A 246 -12.42 15.81 -4.71
N MET A 247 -13.62 16.20 -5.17
CA MET A 247 -13.82 16.83 -6.47
C MET A 247 -13.80 18.38 -6.39
N MET A 248 -13.68 18.97 -5.21
CA MET A 248 -13.57 20.42 -5.03
C MET A 248 -12.13 20.89 -5.27
N ASP A 249 -11.97 22.13 -5.76
CA ASP A 249 -10.66 22.79 -5.81
C ASP A 249 -10.07 22.95 -4.40
N PHE A 250 -8.81 22.61 -4.19
CA PHE A 250 -8.19 22.54 -2.87
C PHE A 250 -8.22 23.88 -2.12
N ALA A 251 -8.02 25.00 -2.82
CA ALA A 251 -8.07 26.32 -2.19
C ALA A 251 -9.50 26.69 -1.75
N LYS A 252 -10.51 26.29 -2.52
CA LYS A 252 -11.92 26.48 -2.13
C LYS A 252 -12.27 25.58 -0.96
N LEU A 253 -11.86 24.31 -1.00
CA LEU A 253 -12.10 23.34 0.07
C LEU A 253 -11.55 23.83 1.41
N THR A 254 -10.28 24.26 1.45
CA THR A 254 -9.63 24.72 2.69
C THR A 254 -10.17 26.05 3.20
N ALA A 255 -10.81 26.84 2.35
CA ALA A 255 -11.48 28.09 2.71
C ALA A 255 -12.93 27.89 3.16
N ASP A 256 -13.51 26.71 3.00
CA ASP A 256 -14.89 26.38 3.36
C ASP A 256 -14.96 25.61 4.69
N PRO A 257 -15.33 26.24 5.82
CA PRO A 257 -15.41 25.57 7.11
C PRO A 257 -16.47 24.46 7.16
N GLU A 258 -17.50 24.53 6.30
CA GLU A 258 -18.51 23.47 6.25
C GLU A 258 -17.94 22.24 5.55
N ALA A 259 -17.33 22.40 4.39
CA ALA A 259 -16.66 21.31 3.69
C ALA A 259 -15.59 20.62 4.57
N MET A 260 -14.85 21.38 5.36
CA MET A 260 -13.84 20.84 6.27
C MET A 260 -14.39 19.96 7.39
N LYS A 261 -15.69 20.00 7.69
CA LYS A 261 -16.34 19.09 8.64
C LYS A 261 -16.61 17.70 8.06
N HIS A 262 -16.56 17.58 6.74
CA HIS A 262 -16.85 16.33 6.02
C HIS A 262 -15.59 15.52 5.69
N PHE A 263 -14.58 15.61 6.54
CA PHE A 263 -13.42 14.71 6.52
C PHE A 263 -13.57 13.58 7.53
N GLY A 264 -13.05 12.44 7.18
CA GLY A 264 -13.08 11.25 8.00
C GLY A 264 -12.36 11.41 9.33
N SER A 265 -12.89 10.76 10.34
CA SER A 265 -12.38 10.77 11.72
C SER A 265 -12.44 9.40 12.37
N THR A 266 -12.72 8.34 11.61
CA THR A 266 -12.89 7.00 12.16
C THR A 266 -12.09 5.95 11.40
N MET A 267 -11.71 4.90 12.11
CA MET A 267 -11.23 3.64 11.55
C MET A 267 -12.09 2.51 12.08
N VAL A 268 -12.30 1.47 11.26
CA VAL A 268 -13.13 0.33 11.65
C VAL A 268 -12.31 -0.95 11.65
N MET A 269 -12.31 -1.65 12.77
CA MET A 269 -11.82 -3.02 12.88
C MET A 269 -12.98 -4.00 12.61
N TRP A 270 -12.74 -4.91 11.67
CA TRP A 270 -13.69 -5.94 11.25
C TRP A 270 -13.24 -7.34 11.67
N ASP A 271 -14.20 -8.21 11.87
CA ASP A 271 -13.96 -9.64 11.68
C ASP A 271 -13.72 -9.89 10.20
N PHE A 272 -12.50 -10.27 9.87
CA PHE A 272 -12.12 -10.45 8.47
C PHE A 272 -12.91 -11.58 7.78
N HIS A 273 -13.09 -12.72 8.43
CA HIS A 273 -13.80 -13.84 7.82
C HIS A 273 -15.30 -13.61 7.72
N ALA A 274 -15.90 -13.05 8.77
CA ALA A 274 -17.35 -12.78 8.79
C ALA A 274 -17.73 -11.49 8.03
N ARG A 275 -16.78 -10.61 7.69
CA ARG A 275 -17.05 -9.27 7.13
C ARG A 275 -17.99 -8.46 8.03
N GLN A 276 -17.80 -8.56 9.34
CA GLN A 276 -18.61 -7.86 10.32
C GLN A 276 -17.76 -6.84 11.08
N PRO A 277 -18.22 -5.56 11.21
CA PRO A 277 -17.53 -4.58 12.02
C PRO A 277 -17.56 -4.98 13.49
N LYS A 278 -16.40 -4.88 14.16
CA LYS A 278 -16.23 -5.23 15.59
C LYS A 278 -15.98 -4.02 16.47
N LYS A 279 -15.19 -3.06 16.00
CA LYS A 279 -14.79 -1.91 16.81
C LYS A 279 -14.54 -0.70 15.90
N ILE A 280 -14.95 0.46 16.40
CA ILE A 280 -14.69 1.74 15.75
C ILE A 280 -13.72 2.52 16.63
N PHE A 281 -12.71 3.10 16.00
CA PHE A 281 -11.73 3.98 16.65
C PHE A 281 -11.98 5.41 16.18
N GLU A 282 -11.88 6.36 17.10
CA GLU A 282 -11.76 7.77 16.75
C GLU A 282 -10.30 8.07 16.36
N VAL A 283 -10.11 8.47 15.13
CA VAL A 283 -8.81 8.86 14.55
C VAL A 283 -9.04 10.11 13.70
N PRO A 284 -9.10 11.30 14.33
CA PRO A 284 -9.51 12.52 13.64
C PRO A 284 -8.49 12.97 12.59
N GLY A 285 -9.00 13.61 11.55
CA GLY A 285 -8.21 14.32 10.56
C GLY A 285 -7.84 13.50 9.33
N ALA A 286 -8.75 12.67 8.84
CA ALA A 286 -8.60 11.82 7.67
C ALA A 286 -7.43 10.84 7.83
N PRO A 287 -7.61 9.72 8.57
CA PRO A 287 -6.65 8.62 8.58
C PRO A 287 -6.63 7.96 7.20
N LEU A 288 -5.47 7.94 6.56
CA LEU A 288 -5.33 7.47 5.18
C LEU A 288 -4.79 6.05 5.12
N GLU A 289 -3.60 5.87 4.58
CA GLU A 289 -2.98 4.57 4.35
C GLU A 289 -2.73 3.79 5.66
N ILE A 290 -2.91 2.49 5.59
CA ILE A 290 -2.69 1.57 6.72
C ILE A 290 -1.50 0.65 6.38
N ARG A 291 -0.59 0.45 7.32
CA ARG A 291 0.49 -0.53 7.19
C ARG A 291 0.56 -1.41 8.42
N TRP A 292 0.16 -2.68 8.25
CA TRP A 292 0.38 -3.71 9.26
C TRP A 292 1.85 -4.07 9.36
N ALA A 293 2.31 -4.26 10.58
CA ALA A 293 3.62 -4.84 10.83
C ALA A 293 3.75 -6.25 10.24
N TRP A 294 4.93 -6.56 9.69
CA TRP A 294 5.23 -7.79 8.99
C TRP A 294 5.54 -8.98 9.91
N GLY A 295 6.15 -8.70 11.06
CA GLY A 295 6.59 -9.72 12.00
C GLY A 295 5.42 -10.53 12.55
N ASP A 296 5.56 -11.85 12.60
CA ASP A 296 4.49 -12.77 13.02
C ASP A 296 3.98 -12.52 14.45
N LYS A 297 4.78 -11.86 15.28
CA LYS A 297 4.44 -11.49 16.66
C LYS A 297 3.94 -10.06 16.79
N HIS A 298 3.99 -9.26 15.74
CA HIS A 298 3.65 -7.85 15.74
C HIS A 298 2.17 -7.66 15.38
N ASN A 299 1.33 -7.34 16.36
CA ASN A 299 -0.09 -7.12 16.18
C ASN A 299 -0.40 -5.62 16.25
N TYR A 300 0.18 -4.85 15.32
CA TYR A 300 -0.06 -3.42 15.22
C TYR A 300 0.02 -2.95 13.77
N ALA A 301 -0.61 -1.82 13.51
CA ALA A 301 -0.54 -1.09 12.25
C ALA A 301 -0.30 0.39 12.51
N PHE A 302 0.34 1.06 11.55
CA PHE A 302 0.42 2.51 11.48
C PHE A 302 -0.58 3.07 10.49
N THR A 303 -1.02 4.30 10.74
CA THR A 303 -1.70 5.18 9.78
C THR A 303 -1.31 6.63 10.06
N ALA A 304 -1.36 7.48 9.04
CA ALA A 304 -1.16 8.91 9.19
C ALA A 304 -2.49 9.65 9.02
N SER A 305 -2.79 10.62 9.90
CA SER A 305 -3.91 11.54 9.75
C SER A 305 -3.46 12.77 8.99
N ALA A 306 -3.98 12.96 7.78
CA ALA A 306 -3.54 14.01 6.86
C ALA A 306 -3.70 15.42 7.42
N LEU A 307 -4.87 15.75 7.98
CA LEU A 307 -5.21 17.09 8.42
C LEU A 307 -4.64 17.45 9.80
N THR A 308 -4.36 16.44 10.64
CA THR A 308 -3.80 16.67 11.98
C THR A 308 -2.30 16.44 12.04
N SER A 309 -1.70 15.94 10.94
CA SER A 309 -0.27 15.60 10.85
C SER A 309 0.19 14.71 12.01
N LYS A 310 -0.62 13.69 12.34
CA LYS A 310 -0.34 12.73 13.40
C LYS A 310 -0.06 11.35 12.83
N LEU A 311 0.93 10.69 13.40
CA LEU A 311 1.14 9.26 13.22
C LEU A 311 0.36 8.51 14.30
N TRP A 312 -0.49 7.60 13.87
CA TRP A 312 -1.34 6.78 14.73
C TRP A 312 -0.89 5.33 14.73
N LEU A 313 -1.03 4.68 15.87
CA LEU A 313 -0.80 3.27 16.09
C LEU A 313 -2.10 2.59 16.48
N VAL A 314 -2.53 1.61 15.67
CA VAL A 314 -3.57 0.65 16.02
C VAL A 314 -2.89 -0.63 16.49
N TYR A 315 -3.14 -1.09 17.70
CA TYR A 315 -2.40 -2.19 18.32
C TYR A 315 -3.28 -3.04 19.22
N GLN A 316 -2.83 -4.27 19.47
CA GLN A 316 -3.45 -5.16 20.45
C GLN A 316 -2.75 -4.98 21.80
N ASP A 317 -3.50 -4.64 22.84
CA ASP A 317 -2.97 -4.45 24.18
C ASP A 317 -2.66 -5.79 24.90
N GLY A 318 -2.19 -5.72 26.14
CA GLY A 318 -1.84 -6.90 26.94
C GLY A 318 -3.01 -7.82 27.28
N HIS A 319 -4.24 -7.36 27.10
CA HIS A 319 -5.48 -8.15 27.27
C HIS A 319 -6.02 -8.71 25.94
N GLY A 320 -5.33 -8.41 24.84
CA GLY A 320 -5.75 -8.83 23.51
C GLY A 320 -6.77 -7.91 22.85
N GLU A 321 -7.08 -6.76 23.46
CA GLU A 321 -8.04 -5.80 22.94
C GLU A 321 -7.37 -4.82 21.97
N TRP A 322 -8.08 -4.52 20.88
CA TRP A 322 -7.61 -3.55 19.90
C TRP A 322 -7.78 -2.13 20.40
N GLN A 323 -6.73 -1.33 20.31
CA GLN A 323 -6.65 0.07 20.72
C GLN A 323 -6.08 0.93 19.58
N ALA A 324 -6.37 2.24 19.61
CA ALA A 324 -5.76 3.23 18.73
C ALA A 324 -5.28 4.43 19.55
N LYS A 325 -4.11 4.98 19.21
CA LYS A 325 -3.58 6.22 19.79
C LYS A 325 -2.63 6.92 18.83
N ASP A 326 -2.51 8.24 18.94
CA ASP A 326 -1.42 8.98 18.30
C ASP A 326 -0.10 8.72 19.03
N VAL A 327 0.98 8.55 18.26
CA VAL A 327 2.30 8.19 18.78
C VAL A 327 3.40 9.17 18.38
N ALA A 328 3.16 9.98 17.35
CA ALA A 328 4.09 11.04 16.94
C ALA A 328 3.38 12.15 16.17
N THR A 329 4.02 13.32 16.11
CA THR A 329 3.66 14.40 15.19
C THR A 329 4.56 14.37 13.97
N ILE A 330 3.99 14.53 12.79
CA ILE A 330 4.68 14.51 11.51
C ILE A 330 4.91 15.96 11.05
N GLY A 331 6.15 16.45 11.18
CA GLY A 331 6.52 17.81 10.79
C GLY A 331 5.79 18.92 11.55
N ASP A 332 5.73 20.11 10.97
CA ASP A 332 5.02 21.26 11.54
C ASP A 332 3.56 21.30 11.02
N VAL A 333 2.61 21.03 11.90
CA VAL A 333 1.16 21.05 11.58
C VAL A 333 0.71 22.38 10.98
N LYS A 334 1.24 23.51 11.50
CA LYS A 334 0.90 24.85 11.00
C LYS A 334 1.48 25.11 9.61
N GLY A 335 2.53 24.41 9.24
CA GLY A 335 3.17 24.48 7.93
C GLY A 335 2.42 23.74 6.81
N GLY A 336 1.25 23.13 7.09
CA GLY A 336 0.44 22.44 6.08
C GLY A 336 1.14 21.20 5.52
N VAL A 337 1.75 20.40 6.36
CA VAL A 337 2.56 19.23 5.98
C VAL A 337 1.78 18.20 5.18
N LEU A 338 0.55 17.91 5.57
CA LEU A 338 -0.40 17.01 4.91
C LEU A 338 0.24 15.63 4.56
N PRO A 339 0.53 14.77 5.55
CA PRO A 339 1.02 13.42 5.29
C PRO A 339 -0.07 12.59 4.60
N VAL A 340 0.28 11.89 3.52
CA VAL A 340 -0.69 11.19 2.65
C VAL A 340 -0.40 9.72 2.47
N ASP A 341 0.85 9.31 2.43
CA ASP A 341 1.21 7.90 2.29
C ASP A 341 2.33 7.51 3.26
N ILE A 342 2.33 6.23 3.61
CA ILE A 342 3.33 5.64 4.50
C ILE A 342 3.80 4.29 3.95
N SER A 343 5.05 3.94 4.18
CA SER A 343 5.62 2.64 3.81
C SER A 343 6.50 2.10 4.93
N LEU A 344 6.24 0.88 5.37
CA LEU A 344 6.93 0.25 6.49
C LEU A 344 7.98 -0.75 5.99
N SER A 345 9.19 -0.67 6.52
CA SER A 345 10.25 -1.60 6.18
C SER A 345 9.92 -3.04 6.60
N ALA A 346 10.48 -4.00 5.89
CA ALA A 346 10.22 -5.43 6.10
C ALA A 346 10.64 -5.95 7.50
N ASP A 347 11.53 -5.25 8.18
CA ASP A 347 11.97 -5.55 9.55
C ASP A 347 11.19 -4.79 10.63
N ASP A 348 10.13 -4.06 10.23
CA ASP A 348 9.26 -3.24 11.09
C ASP A 348 9.99 -2.13 11.87
N LYS A 349 11.15 -1.67 11.40
CA LYS A 349 11.95 -0.69 12.15
C LYS A 349 11.97 0.70 11.54
N THR A 350 11.67 0.82 10.26
CA THR A 350 11.72 2.10 9.54
C THR A 350 10.38 2.37 8.88
N LEU A 351 9.83 3.54 9.12
CA LEU A 351 8.61 4.02 8.47
C LEU A 351 8.94 5.26 7.65
N PHE A 352 8.61 5.20 6.36
CA PHE A 352 8.68 6.33 5.44
C PHE A 352 7.31 6.98 5.37
N VAL A 353 7.26 8.29 5.42
CA VAL A 353 6.03 9.09 5.41
C VAL A 353 6.16 10.18 4.38
N ASP A 354 5.31 10.16 3.37
CA ASP A 354 5.23 11.20 2.37
C ASP A 354 4.26 12.30 2.77
N CYS A 355 4.65 13.53 2.51
CA CYS A 355 3.91 14.70 2.89
C CYS A 355 3.64 15.57 1.65
N PHE A 356 2.38 15.57 1.22
CA PHE A 356 1.94 16.27 0.02
C PHE A 356 2.11 17.78 0.13
N GLY A 357 1.83 18.35 1.30
CA GLY A 357 1.80 19.79 1.49
C GLY A 357 3.16 20.46 1.37
N ASP A 358 4.24 19.83 1.85
CA ASP A 358 5.58 20.39 1.80
C ASP A 358 6.55 19.62 0.87
N GLY A 359 6.07 18.55 0.23
CA GLY A 359 6.83 17.77 -0.76
C GLY A 359 8.01 16.98 -0.18
N LYS A 360 7.97 16.65 1.11
CA LYS A 360 9.05 15.94 1.80
C LYS A 360 8.68 14.49 2.09
N CYS A 361 9.67 13.62 2.04
CA CYS A 361 9.63 12.32 2.69
C CYS A 361 10.33 12.41 4.05
N ARG A 362 9.63 11.96 5.11
CA ARG A 362 10.16 11.85 6.47
C ARG A 362 10.34 10.40 6.84
N VAL A 363 11.43 10.11 7.54
CA VAL A 363 11.78 8.76 7.94
C VAL A 363 11.79 8.67 9.46
N PHE A 364 11.06 7.69 9.98
CA PHE A 364 10.95 7.42 11.40
C PHE A 364 11.60 6.08 11.77
N ASP A 365 12.36 6.07 12.85
CA ASP A 365 12.67 4.85 13.58
C ASP A 365 11.43 4.45 14.40
N VAL A 366 10.88 3.28 14.06
CA VAL A 366 9.69 2.69 14.68
C VAL A 366 10.02 1.36 15.38
N SER A 367 11.29 1.12 15.73
CA SER A 367 11.72 -0.07 16.48
C SER A 367 10.97 -0.22 17.81
N ASP A 368 10.58 0.90 18.44
CA ASP A 368 9.53 0.96 19.45
C ASP A 368 8.29 1.61 18.81
N PRO A 369 7.27 0.84 18.41
CA PRO A 369 6.09 1.39 17.73
C PRO A 369 5.29 2.37 18.59
N GLN A 370 5.50 2.34 19.93
CA GLN A 370 4.84 3.23 20.86
C GLN A 370 5.53 4.61 20.96
N LYS A 371 6.76 4.74 20.46
CA LYS A 371 7.60 5.94 20.56
C LYS A 371 8.41 6.20 19.29
N PRO A 372 7.76 6.37 18.14
CA PRO A 372 8.44 6.68 16.88
C PRO A 372 9.31 7.93 17.00
N LYS A 373 10.47 7.91 16.33
CA LYS A 373 11.39 9.06 16.29
C LYS A 373 11.72 9.39 14.84
N GLN A 374 11.50 10.64 14.45
CA GLN A 374 11.97 11.09 13.14
C GLN A 374 13.51 11.11 13.13
N ILE A 375 14.12 10.40 12.20
CA ILE A 375 15.58 10.25 12.06
C ILE A 375 16.15 10.92 10.81
N TYR A 376 15.30 11.21 9.82
CA TYR A 376 15.72 11.81 8.56
C TYR A 376 14.55 12.52 7.88
N GLU A 377 14.84 13.50 7.03
CA GLU A 377 13.89 14.05 6.04
C GLU A 377 14.62 14.47 4.77
N LYS A 378 13.89 14.44 3.66
CA LYS A 378 14.39 14.87 2.36
C LYS A 378 13.28 15.54 1.55
N GLN A 379 13.63 16.68 0.91
CA GLN A 379 12.79 17.26 -0.11
C GLN A 379 12.80 16.36 -1.34
N ILE A 380 11.63 15.87 -1.75
CA ILE A 380 11.45 15.03 -2.94
C ILE A 380 11.01 15.88 -4.13
N GLY A 381 10.07 16.78 -3.94
CA GLY A 381 9.55 17.70 -4.94
C GLY A 381 8.84 18.86 -4.27
N ARG A 382 8.07 19.64 -5.01
CA ARG A 382 7.21 20.68 -4.44
C ARG A 382 5.97 20.08 -3.78
N GLN A 383 5.55 18.93 -4.27
CA GLN A 383 4.58 18.03 -3.70
C GLN A 383 5.06 16.59 -3.92
N VAL A 384 4.61 15.67 -3.07
CA VAL A 384 4.87 14.23 -3.19
C VAL A 384 3.67 13.49 -2.65
N ASN A 385 3.23 12.44 -3.33
CA ASN A 385 2.01 11.75 -2.95
C ASN A 385 2.25 10.30 -2.48
N MET A 386 2.92 9.49 -3.30
CA MET A 386 3.09 8.07 -2.96
C MET A 386 4.54 7.71 -2.71
N VAL A 387 4.76 6.80 -1.76
CA VAL A 387 6.05 6.17 -1.50
C VAL A 387 5.92 4.65 -1.54
N SER A 388 6.69 4.00 -2.41
CA SER A 388 6.76 2.54 -2.47
C SER A 388 8.20 2.05 -2.31
N GLN A 389 8.40 1.00 -1.52
CA GLN A 389 9.69 0.35 -1.35
C GLN A 389 9.84 -0.81 -2.34
N SER A 390 11.05 -0.95 -2.91
CA SER A 390 11.43 -2.17 -3.63
C SER A 390 11.39 -3.39 -2.73
N TRP A 391 11.23 -4.58 -3.31
CA TRP A 391 11.12 -5.84 -2.59
C TRP A 391 12.33 -6.18 -1.71
N ASP A 392 13.50 -5.66 -2.05
CA ASP A 392 14.71 -5.78 -1.23
C ASP A 392 14.88 -4.64 -0.21
N GLY A 393 13.94 -3.68 -0.14
CA GLY A 393 13.94 -2.55 0.77
C GLY A 393 15.04 -1.51 0.52
N LYS A 394 15.75 -1.58 -0.62
CA LYS A 394 16.90 -0.72 -0.90
C LYS A 394 16.59 0.48 -1.78
N ARG A 395 15.44 0.47 -2.45
CA ARG A 395 15.00 1.55 -3.31
C ARG A 395 13.64 2.05 -2.87
N LEU A 396 13.47 3.36 -2.98
CA LEU A 396 12.20 4.03 -2.80
C LEU A 396 11.82 4.76 -4.09
N TYR A 397 10.55 4.67 -4.41
CA TYR A 397 9.96 5.31 -5.57
C TYR A 397 8.89 6.28 -5.11
N PHE A 398 8.81 7.42 -5.77
CA PHE A 398 7.91 8.52 -5.41
C PHE A 398 7.16 9.02 -6.63
N THR A 399 5.88 9.36 -6.44
CA THR A 399 5.04 10.06 -7.41
C THR A 399 4.52 11.37 -6.85
N THR A 400 3.87 12.18 -7.67
CA THR A 400 3.53 13.56 -7.32
C THR A 400 2.05 13.83 -7.12
N SER A 401 1.17 13.24 -7.93
CA SER A 401 -0.23 13.62 -7.99
C SER A 401 -1.03 13.01 -6.85
N LEU A 402 -1.83 13.81 -6.15
CA LEU A 402 -2.81 13.33 -5.17
C LEU A 402 -4.20 13.26 -5.78
N LEU A 403 -4.73 14.39 -6.20
CA LEU A 403 -6.01 14.54 -6.92
C LEU A 403 -5.85 15.71 -7.89
N ALA A 404 -6.43 15.60 -9.09
CA ALA A 404 -6.26 16.60 -10.13
C ALA A 404 -6.60 18.03 -9.69
N ARG A 405 -7.60 18.17 -8.80
CA ARG A 405 -8.05 19.47 -8.29
C ARG A 405 -7.33 19.93 -7.02
N TRP A 406 -6.51 19.03 -6.43
CA TRP A 406 -5.71 19.30 -5.24
C TRP A 406 -4.25 19.54 -5.56
N ASP A 407 -3.77 19.00 -6.67
CA ASP A 407 -2.42 19.24 -7.15
C ASP A 407 -2.18 20.75 -7.31
N LYS A 408 -1.01 21.19 -6.91
CA LYS A 408 -0.66 22.60 -6.88
C LYS A 408 -0.78 23.21 -8.28
N LYS A 409 -1.55 24.29 -8.39
CA LYS A 409 -1.73 25.00 -9.65
C LYS A 409 -0.42 25.66 -10.09
N GLY A 410 -0.15 25.61 -11.40
CA GLY A 410 1.07 26.17 -11.98
C GLY A 410 2.32 25.33 -11.74
N GLU A 411 2.17 24.18 -11.07
CA GLU A 411 3.26 23.24 -10.80
C GLU A 411 3.08 21.91 -11.55
N ASP A 412 2.19 21.86 -12.52
CA ASP A 412 1.96 20.73 -13.43
C ASP A 412 3.22 20.34 -14.22
N ASN A 413 4.19 21.21 -14.28
CA ASN A 413 5.50 20.97 -14.88
C ASN A 413 6.46 20.20 -13.97
N GLU A 414 6.05 19.87 -12.75
CA GLU A 414 6.81 19.05 -11.82
C GLU A 414 6.12 17.71 -11.53
N GLN A 415 5.58 17.07 -12.54
CA GLN A 415 5.02 15.73 -12.44
C GLN A 415 6.11 14.70 -12.72
N PHE A 416 6.39 13.83 -11.75
CA PHE A 416 7.54 12.92 -11.84
C PHE A 416 7.27 11.53 -11.26
N VAL A 417 8.11 10.58 -11.70
CA VAL A 417 8.45 9.37 -10.94
C VAL A 417 9.94 9.46 -10.60
N ARG A 418 10.26 9.56 -9.32
CA ARG A 418 11.63 9.62 -8.81
C ARG A 418 11.97 8.36 -8.03
N ALA A 419 13.15 7.82 -8.30
CA ALA A 419 13.70 6.71 -7.55
C ALA A 419 14.95 7.12 -6.77
N TYR A 420 15.05 6.57 -5.57
CA TYR A 420 16.18 6.77 -4.67
C TYR A 420 16.67 5.43 -4.13
N THR A 421 17.95 5.33 -3.83
CA THR A 421 18.48 4.23 -3.01
C THR A 421 18.49 4.65 -1.54
N TRP A 422 18.09 3.74 -0.66
CA TRP A 422 18.14 3.92 0.79
C TRP A 422 19.26 3.08 1.38
N ASN A 423 20.15 3.69 2.15
CA ASN A 423 21.31 3.03 2.77
C ASN A 423 21.21 2.93 4.30
N GLY A 424 20.00 3.16 4.86
CA GLY A 424 19.76 3.20 6.31
C GLY A 424 20.01 4.57 6.94
N LYS A 425 20.50 5.58 6.17
CA LYS A 425 20.84 6.91 6.68
C LYS A 425 20.34 8.04 5.79
N GLU A 426 20.40 7.85 4.48
CA GLU A 426 20.06 8.88 3.50
C GLU A 426 19.47 8.30 2.21
N LEU A 427 18.70 9.12 1.52
CA LEU A 427 18.15 8.85 0.19
C LEU A 427 19.08 9.46 -0.86
N LYS A 428 19.66 8.61 -1.73
CA LYS A 428 20.48 9.01 -2.87
C LYS A 428 19.71 8.86 -4.17
N PRO A 429 19.64 9.89 -5.04
CA PRO A 429 18.92 9.81 -6.31
C PRO A 429 19.43 8.64 -7.17
N SER A 430 18.51 7.95 -7.84
CA SER A 430 18.79 6.90 -8.80
C SER A 430 18.37 7.29 -10.20
N PHE A 431 17.10 7.66 -10.40
CA PHE A 431 16.61 8.27 -11.64
C PHE A 431 15.49 9.27 -11.36
N ASP A 432 15.23 10.12 -12.34
CA ASP A 432 14.14 11.10 -12.36
C ASP A 432 13.46 11.04 -13.73
N LEU A 433 12.16 10.74 -13.76
CA LEU A 433 11.34 10.76 -14.96
C LEU A 433 10.38 11.94 -14.90
N ASP A 434 10.58 12.91 -15.78
CA ASP A 434 9.72 14.07 -15.96
C ASP A 434 8.48 13.67 -16.81
N PHE A 435 7.35 13.40 -16.16
CA PHE A 435 6.11 13.04 -16.82
C PHE A 435 5.49 14.18 -17.60
N THR A 436 5.77 15.42 -17.21
CA THR A 436 5.32 16.60 -17.94
C THR A 436 6.03 16.71 -19.29
N ALA A 437 7.37 16.63 -19.30
CA ALA A 437 8.15 16.66 -20.53
C ALA A 437 7.82 15.49 -21.47
N LEU A 438 7.52 14.32 -20.90
CA LEU A 438 7.11 13.13 -21.64
C LEU A 438 5.62 13.16 -22.06
N LYS A 439 4.85 14.16 -21.63
CA LYS A 439 3.40 14.31 -21.90
C LYS A 439 2.57 13.10 -21.47
N LEU A 440 2.93 12.51 -20.35
CA LEU A 440 2.29 11.31 -19.82
C LEU A 440 1.17 11.60 -18.82
N GLY A 441 1.03 12.85 -18.38
CA GLY A 441 0.04 13.28 -17.39
C GLY A 441 0.60 13.31 -15.98
N ARG A 442 -0.25 13.05 -14.96
CA ARG A 442 0.08 13.18 -13.55
C ARG A 442 0.17 11.80 -12.89
N PRO A 443 1.38 11.33 -12.55
CA PRO A 443 1.56 10.00 -11.94
C PRO A 443 1.03 9.98 -10.51
N HIS A 444 0.14 9.02 -10.23
CA HIS A 444 -0.45 8.85 -8.91
C HIS A 444 0.09 7.59 -8.22
N HIS A 445 -0.32 6.40 -8.65
CA HIS A 445 -0.05 5.15 -7.98
C HIS A 445 1.04 4.33 -8.67
N MET A 446 1.81 3.58 -7.88
CA MET A 446 2.89 2.72 -8.37
C MET A 446 2.77 1.31 -7.84
N LEU A 447 3.02 0.33 -8.71
CA LEU A 447 3.06 -1.10 -8.38
C LEU A 447 4.22 -1.77 -9.10
N PHE A 448 4.77 -2.82 -8.52
CA PHE A 448 5.95 -3.48 -9.07
C PHE A 448 5.61 -4.75 -9.82
N GLY A 449 6.28 -4.94 -10.95
CA GLY A 449 6.18 -6.13 -11.77
C GLY A 449 7.51 -6.82 -12.02
N ALA A 450 7.44 -8.10 -12.38
CA ALA A 450 8.60 -8.90 -12.79
C ALA A 450 8.15 -9.98 -13.76
N THR A 451 9.07 -10.44 -14.61
CA THR A 451 8.81 -11.55 -15.54
C THR A 451 8.74 -12.92 -14.84
N LYS A 452 9.34 -13.02 -13.65
CA LYS A 452 9.31 -14.23 -12.83
C LYS A 452 8.60 -13.95 -11.52
N LEU A 453 7.55 -14.70 -11.27
CA LEU A 453 6.83 -14.71 -10.01
C LEU A 453 7.22 -15.96 -9.22
N GLY A 454 7.47 -15.81 -7.93
CA GLY A 454 7.65 -16.92 -7.02
C GLY A 454 6.34 -17.63 -6.72
N ALA A 455 6.43 -18.82 -6.12
CA ALA A 455 5.24 -19.53 -5.69
C ALA A 455 4.40 -18.69 -4.72
N ASN A 456 3.07 -18.74 -4.87
CA ASN A 456 2.17 -18.18 -3.90
C ASN A 456 2.50 -18.72 -2.51
N ARG A 457 2.59 -17.88 -1.51
CA ARG A 457 2.42 -18.38 -0.15
C ARG A 457 0.99 -18.90 -0.06
N VAL A 458 0.84 -20.20 -0.07
CA VAL A 458 -0.35 -20.80 0.50
C VAL A 458 -0.29 -20.41 1.98
N VAL A 459 -0.91 -19.28 2.32
CA VAL A 459 -1.32 -19.06 3.70
C VAL A 459 -2.29 -20.19 3.93
N ALA A 460 -1.91 -21.14 4.78
CA ALA A 460 -2.71 -22.29 5.08
C ALA A 460 -4.16 -21.82 5.20
N SER A 461 -5.04 -22.39 4.40
CA SER A 461 -6.45 -22.20 4.52
C SER A 461 -6.78 -22.43 5.98
N VAL A 462 -7.11 -21.34 6.69
CA VAL A 462 -7.73 -21.48 8.00
C VAL A 462 -9.07 -22.15 7.73
N PRO A 463 -9.38 -23.28 8.39
CA PRO A 463 -10.59 -24.05 8.16
C PRO A 463 -11.86 -23.27 8.34
#